data_137eff2828417474de2f2b7e42f5e4a2
#
_entry.id   137eff2828417474de2f2b7e42f5e4a2
#
_cell.length_a   1.000
_cell.length_b   1.000
_cell.length_c   1.000
_cell.angle_alpha   90.00
_cell.angle_beta   90.00
_cell.angle_gamma   90.00
#
_symmetry.space_group_name_H-M   'P 1'
#
loop_
_entity.id
_entity.type
_entity.pdbx_description
1 polymer ?
#
loop_
_entity_poly.entity_id
_entity_poly.type
_entity_poly.pdbx_seq_one_letter_code
_entity_poly.pdbx_strand_id
1 'polypeptide(L)'
;SSSAASDVYKRQVYYFPGESRQCGKTVFRDTAEMVAYYEELIEKYPIVSIEDGLCEDDFEGWKQMTEALGNRVQLVGDDLFVTNVRRLSCGIALGTANAVLIKVNQIGTLSEALDAVEMAQRAGYRAVISHRSGETEDDFLADLAVATGAGQIKTGAPCRSERIAKYNQLLRIEEKLGNIARYENPFVRFS
;
A
#
# COMPACT_ATOMS: atom_id res chain seq x y z
N SER A 1 39.51 6.73 -8.46
CA SER A 1 38.83 7.41 -7.34
C SER A 1 37.44 7.98 -7.66
N SER A 2 36.76 7.50 -8.69
CA SER A 2 35.41 7.95 -9.03
C SER A 2 34.26 7.06 -8.45
N SER A 3 34.59 5.93 -7.83
CA SER A 3 33.58 5.02 -7.25
C SER A 3 33.04 5.46 -5.89
N ALA A 4 33.88 6.13 -5.06
CA ALA A 4 33.45 6.56 -3.73
C ALA A 4 32.48 7.76 -3.74
N ALA A 5 32.54 8.62 -4.78
CA ALA A 5 31.62 9.75 -4.91
C ALA A 5 30.24 9.36 -5.44
N SER A 6 30.12 8.24 -6.18
CA SER A 6 28.84 7.72 -6.65
C SER A 6 28.06 6.99 -5.56
N ASP A 7 28.72 6.42 -4.55
CA ASP A 7 28.06 5.72 -3.45
C ASP A 7 27.45 6.67 -2.40
N VAL A 8 28.00 7.89 -2.27
CA VAL A 8 27.45 8.90 -1.34
C VAL A 8 26.11 9.46 -1.83
N TYR A 9 25.85 9.47 -3.14
CA TYR A 9 24.61 9.98 -3.74
C TYR A 9 23.45 8.95 -3.77
N LYS A 10 23.68 7.70 -3.37
CA LYS A 10 22.68 6.62 -3.45
C LYS A 10 22.10 6.16 -2.10
N ARG A 11 22.52 6.71 -0.97
CA ARG A 11 21.89 6.37 0.31
C ARG A 11 20.64 7.20 0.52
N GLN A 12 19.48 6.59 0.38
CA GLN A 12 18.23 7.15 0.87
C GLN A 12 18.33 7.33 2.38
N VAL A 13 17.98 8.53 2.86
CA VAL A 13 17.90 8.83 4.29
C VAL A 13 16.58 9.51 4.60
N TYR A 14 15.96 9.09 5.69
CA TYR A 14 14.65 9.53 6.14
C TYR A 14 14.81 10.43 7.37
N TYR A 15 14.30 11.66 7.28
CA TYR A 15 14.36 12.63 8.37
C TYR A 15 13.17 12.51 9.30
N PHE A 16 13.43 12.46 10.62
CA PHE A 16 12.42 12.36 11.67
C PHE A 16 12.29 13.67 12.46
N PRO A 17 11.50 14.63 11.98
CA PRO A 17 11.41 15.97 12.61
C PRO A 17 10.80 15.93 14.01
N GLY A 18 9.90 14.99 14.29
CA GLY A 18 9.28 14.81 15.60
C GLY A 18 10.30 14.39 16.65
N GLU A 19 11.01 13.30 16.38
CA GLU A 19 12.06 12.80 17.26
C GLU A 19 13.20 13.80 17.41
N SER A 20 13.60 14.46 16.32
CA SER A 20 14.64 15.50 16.33
C SER A 20 14.31 16.63 17.30
N ARG A 21 13.05 17.06 17.35
CA ARG A 21 12.61 18.08 18.31
C ARG A 21 12.61 17.58 19.75
N GLN A 22 12.27 16.32 19.97
CA GLN A 22 12.22 15.73 21.31
C GLN A 22 13.60 15.51 21.91
N CYS A 23 14.56 15.02 21.12
CA CYS A 23 15.91 14.71 21.59
C CYS A 23 16.92 15.85 21.42
N GLY A 24 16.54 16.96 20.77
CA GLY A 24 17.41 18.10 20.51
C GLY A 24 18.53 17.85 19.50
N LYS A 25 18.46 16.76 18.73
CA LYS A 25 19.44 16.36 17.71
C LYS A 25 18.72 15.99 16.42
N THR A 26 19.35 16.21 15.27
CA THR A 26 18.79 15.75 13.99
C THR A 26 18.81 14.24 13.90
N VAL A 27 17.64 13.63 13.72
CA VAL A 27 17.48 12.18 13.60
C VAL A 27 17.23 11.85 12.14
N PHE A 28 18.12 11.03 11.58
CA PHE A 28 17.98 10.40 10.27
C PHE A 28 18.04 8.89 10.42
N ARG A 29 17.37 8.18 9.52
CA ARG A 29 17.49 6.73 9.36
C ARG A 29 17.79 6.42 7.90
N ASP A 30 18.71 5.52 7.66
CA ASP A 30 18.88 4.91 6.34
C ASP A 30 17.85 3.77 6.14
N THR A 31 17.88 3.12 4.98
CA THR A 31 16.94 2.04 4.65
C THR A 31 16.99 0.89 5.66
N ALA A 32 18.17 0.46 6.08
CA ALA A 32 18.29 -0.64 7.04
C ALA A 32 17.78 -0.25 8.43
N GLU A 33 18.06 0.97 8.86
CA GLU A 33 17.53 1.53 10.12
C GLU A 33 16.02 1.73 10.07
N MET A 34 15.44 2.03 8.88
CA MET A 34 13.99 2.08 8.70
C MET A 34 13.36 0.70 8.82
N VAL A 35 13.95 -0.32 8.22
CA VAL A 35 13.44 -1.70 8.34
C VAL A 35 13.47 -2.15 9.80
N ALA A 36 14.58 -1.93 10.51
CA ALA A 36 14.68 -2.24 11.94
C ALA A 36 13.63 -1.46 12.78
N TYR A 37 13.40 -0.20 12.47
CA TYR A 37 12.38 0.60 13.13
C TYR A 37 10.96 0.03 12.93
N TYR A 38 10.62 -0.40 11.71
CA TYR A 38 9.34 -1.07 11.46
C TYR A 38 9.24 -2.41 12.20
N GLU A 39 10.31 -3.16 12.28
CA GLU A 39 10.36 -4.41 13.04
C GLU A 39 10.03 -4.18 14.51
N GLU A 40 10.66 -3.20 15.16
CA GLU A 40 10.35 -2.80 16.54
C GLU A 40 8.88 -2.39 16.70
N LEU A 41 8.32 -1.64 15.74
CA LEU A 41 6.92 -1.23 15.79
C LEU A 41 5.96 -2.42 15.66
N ILE A 42 6.25 -3.38 14.77
CA ILE A 42 5.43 -4.58 14.58
C ILE A 42 5.47 -5.46 15.85
N GLU A 43 6.59 -5.54 16.53
CA GLU A 43 6.72 -6.29 17.80
C GLU A 43 5.95 -5.61 18.95
N LYS A 44 5.94 -4.28 18.95
CA LYS A 44 5.34 -3.50 20.04
C LYS A 44 3.84 -3.26 19.87
N TYR A 45 3.37 -3.21 18.63
CA TYR A 45 1.99 -2.85 18.29
C TYR A 45 1.39 -3.85 17.30
N PRO A 46 0.07 -4.06 17.31
CA PRO A 46 -0.62 -4.97 16.40
C PRO A 46 -0.72 -4.38 14.97
N ILE A 47 0.42 -4.06 14.35
CA ILE A 47 0.48 -3.54 12.99
C ILE A 47 0.32 -4.70 12.03
N VAL A 48 -0.64 -4.59 11.11
CA VAL A 48 -0.93 -5.60 10.09
C VAL A 48 -0.63 -5.13 8.66
N SER A 49 -0.44 -3.83 8.46
CA SER A 49 -0.18 -3.25 7.14
C SER A 49 0.65 -1.98 7.24
N ILE A 50 1.60 -1.81 6.33
CA ILE A 50 2.43 -0.60 6.15
C ILE A 50 2.28 -0.17 4.69
N GLU A 51 1.93 1.09 4.46
CA GLU A 51 1.82 1.69 3.12
C GLU A 51 2.98 2.65 2.90
N ASP A 52 3.65 2.55 1.75
CA ASP A 52 4.79 3.36 1.34
C ASP A 52 5.85 3.52 2.45
N GLY A 53 6.28 2.38 2.99
CA GLY A 53 7.24 2.36 4.09
C GLY A 53 8.63 2.91 3.73
N LEU A 54 8.97 2.96 2.45
CA LEU A 54 10.22 3.48 1.90
C LEU A 54 9.94 4.34 0.66
N CYS A 55 10.95 5.05 0.18
CA CYS A 55 10.87 5.89 -1.01
C CYS A 55 10.46 5.06 -2.24
N GLU A 56 9.67 5.67 -3.12
CA GLU A 56 9.11 5.06 -4.34
C GLU A 56 10.15 4.61 -5.38
N ASP A 57 11.39 5.09 -5.28
CA ASP A 57 12.48 4.72 -6.17
C ASP A 57 13.49 3.76 -5.53
N ASP A 58 13.37 3.45 -4.23
CA ASP A 58 14.27 2.55 -3.51
C ASP A 58 13.82 1.08 -3.61
N PHE A 59 13.77 0.54 -4.83
CA PHE A 59 13.38 -0.86 -5.06
C PHE A 59 14.23 -1.88 -4.30
N GLU A 60 15.53 -1.60 -4.13
CA GLU A 60 16.41 -2.49 -3.36
C GLU A 60 16.06 -2.46 -1.86
N GLY A 61 15.82 -1.29 -1.30
CA GLY A 61 15.34 -1.16 0.07
C GLY A 61 13.97 -1.81 0.28
N TRP A 62 13.06 -1.65 -0.66
CA TRP A 62 11.76 -2.33 -0.64
C TRP A 62 11.91 -3.86 -0.65
N LYS A 63 12.85 -4.39 -1.44
CA LYS A 63 13.16 -5.82 -1.43
C LYS A 63 13.65 -6.26 -0.05
N GLN A 64 14.63 -5.57 0.53
CA GLN A 64 15.13 -5.86 1.88
C GLN A 64 14.00 -5.82 2.93
N MET A 65 13.14 -4.80 2.88
CA MET A 65 11.98 -4.68 3.76
C MET A 65 11.01 -5.85 3.56
N THR A 66 10.79 -6.27 2.32
CA THR A 66 9.87 -7.38 2.01
C THR A 66 10.42 -8.72 2.49
N GLU A 67 11.71 -8.96 2.32
CA GLU A 67 12.39 -10.16 2.84
C GLU A 67 12.30 -10.23 4.37
N ALA A 68 12.47 -9.11 5.08
CA ALA A 68 12.42 -9.04 6.53
C ALA A 68 10.99 -9.11 7.11
N LEU A 69 10.04 -8.40 6.53
CA LEU A 69 8.74 -8.12 7.13
C LEU A 69 7.55 -8.69 6.36
N GLY A 70 7.72 -9.06 5.09
CA GLY A 70 6.63 -9.41 4.19
C GLY A 70 5.83 -10.68 4.57
N ASN A 71 6.38 -11.52 5.45
CA ASN A 71 5.66 -12.66 6.02
C ASN A 71 4.88 -12.31 7.30
N ARG A 72 5.13 -11.13 7.88
CA ARG A 72 4.54 -10.68 9.14
C ARG A 72 3.45 -9.63 8.94
N VAL A 73 3.61 -8.78 7.91
CA VAL A 73 2.69 -7.67 7.62
C VAL A 73 2.45 -7.51 6.13
N GLN A 74 1.35 -6.87 5.78
CA GLN A 74 1.10 -6.39 4.44
C GLN A 74 1.96 -5.16 4.15
N LEU A 75 2.70 -5.18 3.04
CA LEU A 75 3.50 -4.08 2.56
C LEU A 75 2.87 -3.55 1.26
N VAL A 76 2.26 -2.39 1.34
CA VAL A 76 1.49 -1.79 0.24
C VAL A 76 2.33 -0.77 -0.49
N GLY A 77 2.50 -0.95 -1.79
CA GLY A 77 3.07 0.09 -2.66
C GLY A 77 1.98 0.97 -3.24
N ASP A 78 1.96 2.26 -2.85
CA ASP A 78 1.15 3.32 -3.45
C ASP A 78 2.01 4.06 -4.49
N ASP A 79 2.85 4.98 -4.07
CA ASP A 79 3.73 5.74 -4.97
C ASP A 79 4.82 4.84 -5.60
N LEU A 80 5.17 3.73 -4.95
CA LEU A 80 6.04 2.70 -5.52
C LEU A 80 5.53 2.21 -6.87
N PHE A 81 4.22 1.95 -7.00
CA PHE A 81 3.62 1.34 -8.19
C PHE A 81 2.75 2.28 -9.02
N VAL A 82 2.19 3.33 -8.43
CA VAL A 82 1.30 4.33 -9.07
C VAL A 82 0.20 3.72 -9.95
N THR A 83 -0.33 2.55 -9.56
CA THR A 83 -1.31 1.75 -10.34
C THR A 83 -0.80 1.37 -11.75
N ASN A 84 0.52 1.38 -11.97
CA ASN A 84 1.12 1.18 -13.28
C ASN A 84 1.62 -0.26 -13.44
N VAL A 85 1.13 -0.98 -14.44
CA VAL A 85 1.46 -2.39 -14.70
C VAL A 85 2.96 -2.63 -14.93
N ARG A 86 3.69 -1.67 -15.51
CA ARG A 86 5.13 -1.81 -15.76
C ARG A 86 5.92 -1.72 -14.45
N ARG A 87 5.60 -0.73 -13.60
CA ARG A 87 6.23 -0.60 -12.27
C ARG A 87 5.87 -1.80 -11.40
N LEU A 88 4.61 -2.22 -11.42
CA LEU A 88 4.14 -3.40 -10.68
C LEU A 88 4.86 -4.68 -11.15
N SER A 89 4.96 -4.91 -12.46
CA SER A 89 5.70 -6.05 -13.02
C SER A 89 7.17 -6.06 -12.59
N CYS A 90 7.81 -4.89 -12.60
CA CYS A 90 9.19 -4.75 -12.11
C CYS A 90 9.29 -5.11 -10.62
N GLY A 91 8.39 -4.57 -9.79
CA GLY A 91 8.37 -4.87 -8.36
C GLY A 91 8.13 -6.36 -8.06
N ILE A 92 7.20 -6.99 -8.77
CA ILE A 92 6.94 -8.43 -8.66
C ILE A 92 8.20 -9.23 -9.00
N ALA A 93 8.88 -8.89 -10.10
CA ALA A 93 10.11 -9.57 -10.52
C ALA A 93 11.26 -9.41 -9.52
N LEU A 94 11.32 -8.29 -8.82
CA LEU A 94 12.32 -8.00 -7.79
C LEU A 94 11.94 -8.51 -6.39
N GLY A 95 10.70 -8.93 -6.19
CA GLY A 95 10.20 -9.36 -4.88
C GLY A 95 9.97 -8.20 -3.92
N THR A 96 9.51 -7.04 -4.41
CA THR A 96 9.25 -5.84 -3.61
C THR A 96 7.77 -5.72 -3.26
N ALA A 97 7.45 -5.42 -2.02
CA ALA A 97 6.08 -5.35 -1.50
C ALA A 97 5.32 -6.69 -1.56
N ASN A 98 4.08 -6.73 -1.11
CA ASN A 98 3.17 -7.88 -1.26
C ASN A 98 1.72 -7.43 -1.47
N ALA A 99 1.51 -6.13 -1.64
CA ALA A 99 0.22 -5.53 -1.97
C ALA A 99 0.41 -4.25 -2.79
N VAL A 100 -0.60 -3.87 -3.55
CA VAL A 100 -0.63 -2.66 -4.38
C VAL A 100 -1.86 -1.82 -4.06
N LEU A 101 -1.69 -0.51 -3.97
CA LEU A 101 -2.79 0.43 -3.90
C LEU A 101 -3.27 0.77 -5.32
N ILE A 102 -4.57 0.65 -5.55
CA ILE A 102 -5.20 0.88 -6.86
C ILE A 102 -5.99 2.19 -6.82
N LYS A 103 -5.56 3.15 -7.61
CA LYS A 103 -6.20 4.44 -7.82
C LYS A 103 -6.56 4.59 -9.30
N VAL A 104 -7.83 4.36 -9.65
CA VAL A 104 -8.28 4.30 -11.06
C VAL A 104 -7.90 5.56 -11.85
N ASN A 105 -8.06 6.74 -11.27
CA ASN A 105 -7.74 8.00 -11.94
C ASN A 105 -6.24 8.34 -11.97
N GLN A 106 -5.38 7.58 -11.29
CA GLN A 106 -3.93 7.79 -11.33
C GLN A 106 -3.33 7.23 -12.62
N ILE A 107 -3.80 6.05 -13.04
CA ILE A 107 -3.39 5.44 -14.32
C ILE A 107 -4.22 5.99 -15.49
N GLY A 108 -5.48 6.33 -15.27
CA GLY A 108 -6.31 7.10 -16.20
C GLY A 108 -7.49 6.34 -16.80
N THR A 109 -7.45 5.02 -16.93
CA THR A 109 -8.56 4.23 -17.43
C THR A 109 -8.90 3.07 -16.50
N LEU A 110 -10.17 2.67 -16.51
CA LEU A 110 -10.61 1.50 -15.75
C LEU A 110 -9.93 0.22 -16.23
N SER A 111 -9.74 0.07 -17.54
CA SER A 111 -9.08 -1.12 -18.11
C SER A 111 -7.66 -1.29 -17.58
N GLU A 112 -6.86 -0.22 -17.58
CA GLU A 112 -5.50 -0.27 -17.03
C GLU A 112 -5.47 -0.55 -15.52
N ALA A 113 -6.46 -0.01 -14.77
CA ALA A 113 -6.59 -0.30 -13.35
C ALA A 113 -6.95 -1.78 -13.11
N LEU A 114 -7.84 -2.36 -13.92
CA LEU A 114 -8.19 -3.77 -13.86
C LEU A 114 -7.00 -4.67 -14.23
N ASP A 115 -6.22 -4.29 -15.25
CA ASP A 115 -4.98 -5.01 -15.61
C ASP A 115 -3.99 -5.03 -14.44
N ALA A 116 -3.87 -3.93 -13.70
CA ALA A 116 -3.01 -3.87 -12.50
C ALA A 116 -3.54 -4.76 -11.37
N VAL A 117 -4.86 -4.78 -11.14
CA VAL A 117 -5.50 -5.67 -10.15
C VAL A 117 -5.26 -7.14 -10.51
N GLU A 118 -5.53 -7.52 -11.77
CA GLU A 118 -5.35 -8.89 -12.24
C GLU A 118 -3.89 -9.34 -12.15
N MET A 119 -2.94 -8.48 -12.55
CA MET A 119 -1.51 -8.75 -12.44
C MET A 119 -1.10 -8.99 -10.99
N ALA A 120 -1.54 -8.13 -10.06
CA ALA A 120 -1.26 -8.26 -8.64
C ALA A 120 -1.79 -9.60 -8.09
N GLN A 121 -3.05 -9.90 -8.35
CA GLN A 121 -3.70 -11.12 -7.86
C GLN A 121 -3.04 -12.40 -8.41
N ARG A 122 -2.67 -12.42 -9.70
CA ARG A 122 -1.95 -13.55 -10.31
C ARG A 122 -0.56 -13.77 -9.70
N ALA A 123 0.09 -12.70 -9.24
CA ALA A 123 1.37 -12.76 -8.56
C ALA A 123 1.26 -13.07 -7.05
N GLY A 124 0.05 -13.25 -6.53
CA GLY A 124 -0.19 -13.45 -5.10
C GLY A 124 -0.11 -12.18 -4.26
N TYR A 125 -0.06 -11.02 -4.91
CA TYR A 125 -0.19 -9.71 -4.24
C TYR A 125 -1.65 -9.43 -3.93
N ARG A 126 -1.88 -8.61 -2.91
CA ARG A 126 -3.22 -8.08 -2.61
C ARG A 126 -3.42 -6.75 -3.31
N ALA A 127 -4.66 -6.48 -3.70
CA ALA A 127 -5.06 -5.18 -4.21
C ALA A 127 -5.88 -4.44 -3.14
N VAL A 128 -5.61 -3.16 -2.95
CA VAL A 128 -6.38 -2.27 -2.08
C VAL A 128 -6.99 -1.19 -2.96
N ILE A 129 -8.29 -1.20 -3.14
CA ILE A 129 -8.98 -0.18 -3.94
C ILE A 129 -9.05 1.11 -3.13
N SER A 130 -8.57 2.21 -3.69
CA SER A 130 -8.33 3.44 -2.95
C SER A 130 -9.05 4.64 -3.53
N HIS A 131 -9.58 5.46 -2.63
CA HIS A 131 -9.99 6.83 -2.91
C HIS A 131 -8.79 7.75 -3.18
N ARG A 132 -9.08 9.01 -3.47
CA ARG A 132 -8.12 10.12 -3.50
C ARG A 132 -8.40 11.11 -2.36
N SER A 133 -7.44 12.03 -2.12
CA SER A 133 -7.63 13.11 -1.14
C SER A 133 -8.81 14.03 -1.49
N GLY A 134 -8.98 14.34 -2.78
CA GLY A 134 -10.17 14.99 -3.32
C GLY A 134 -11.14 13.94 -3.88
N GLU A 135 -12.35 13.91 -3.36
CA GLU A 135 -13.39 12.92 -3.73
C GLU A 135 -14.73 13.58 -3.98
N THR A 136 -15.60 12.84 -4.67
CA THR A 136 -17.01 13.14 -4.86
C THR A 136 -17.88 12.06 -4.24
N GLU A 137 -19.20 12.22 -4.29
CA GLU A 137 -20.15 11.20 -3.81
C GLU A 137 -20.32 10.01 -4.77
N ASP A 138 -19.55 9.95 -5.87
CA ASP A 138 -19.49 8.78 -6.75
C ASP A 138 -19.05 7.56 -5.93
N ASP A 139 -19.81 6.48 -6.00
CA ASP A 139 -19.65 5.28 -5.18
C ASP A 139 -19.07 4.07 -5.95
N PHE A 140 -18.69 4.26 -7.22
CA PHE A 140 -18.15 3.23 -8.10
C PHE A 140 -16.98 2.44 -7.50
N LEU A 141 -16.16 3.06 -6.64
CA LEU A 141 -15.03 2.37 -5.99
C LEU A 141 -15.49 1.17 -5.14
N ALA A 142 -16.68 1.25 -4.54
CA ALA A 142 -17.24 0.16 -3.76
C ALA A 142 -17.62 -1.03 -4.66
N ASP A 143 -18.27 -0.75 -5.80
CA ASP A 143 -18.60 -1.78 -6.79
C ASP A 143 -17.31 -2.41 -7.34
N LEU A 144 -16.29 -1.62 -7.65
CA LEU A 144 -15.00 -2.10 -8.14
C LEU A 144 -14.31 -3.02 -7.12
N ALA A 145 -14.28 -2.64 -5.84
CA ALA A 145 -13.66 -3.43 -4.79
C ALA A 145 -14.30 -4.81 -4.64
N VAL A 146 -15.64 -4.87 -4.72
CA VAL A 146 -16.37 -6.14 -4.63
C VAL A 146 -16.25 -6.93 -5.91
N ALA A 147 -16.42 -6.30 -7.09
CA ALA A 147 -16.40 -6.97 -8.38
C ALA A 147 -15.03 -7.61 -8.69
N THR A 148 -13.94 -7.00 -8.26
CA THR A 148 -12.59 -7.54 -8.45
C THR A 148 -12.17 -8.56 -7.39
N GLY A 149 -12.97 -8.73 -6.32
CA GLY A 149 -12.59 -9.55 -5.18
C GLY A 149 -11.34 -9.03 -4.46
N ALA A 150 -11.08 -7.73 -4.51
CA ALA A 150 -9.89 -7.11 -3.89
C ALA A 150 -9.83 -7.35 -2.38
N GLY A 151 -11.00 -7.45 -1.72
CA GLY A 151 -11.11 -7.75 -0.29
C GLY A 151 -10.74 -6.57 0.62
N GLN A 152 -10.23 -5.48 0.07
CA GLN A 152 -9.81 -4.29 0.79
C GLN A 152 -10.21 -3.01 0.05
N ILE A 153 -10.67 -2.02 0.80
CA ILE A 153 -10.94 -0.68 0.31
C ILE A 153 -10.37 0.36 1.28
N LYS A 154 -9.68 1.37 0.76
CA LYS A 154 -9.21 2.54 1.49
C LYS A 154 -10.07 3.72 1.06
N THR A 155 -11.05 4.12 1.87
CA THR A 155 -12.03 5.14 1.46
C THR A 155 -12.31 6.22 2.52
N GLY A 156 -11.38 6.38 3.44
CA GLY A 156 -11.44 7.42 4.48
C GLY A 156 -12.29 7.02 5.68
N ALA A 157 -12.38 7.92 6.65
CA ALA A 157 -13.23 7.74 7.81
C ALA A 157 -14.72 7.82 7.43
N PRO A 158 -15.63 7.16 8.17
CA PRO A 158 -17.08 7.23 7.92
C PRO A 158 -17.67 8.59 8.33
N CYS A 159 -17.10 9.64 7.81
CA CYS A 159 -17.54 11.03 7.95
C CYS A 159 -17.31 11.75 6.63
N ARG A 160 -18.05 12.79 6.33
CA ARG A 160 -18.23 13.46 5.03
C ARG A 160 -18.98 12.59 4.03
N SER A 161 -19.88 13.19 3.27
CA SER A 161 -20.78 12.49 2.36
C SER A 161 -20.03 11.74 1.24
N GLU A 162 -18.95 12.32 0.74
CA GLU A 162 -18.13 11.70 -0.31
C GLU A 162 -17.43 10.39 0.14
N ARG A 163 -17.27 10.19 1.45
CA ARG A 163 -16.72 8.92 2.00
C ARG A 163 -17.84 7.96 2.37
N ILE A 164 -18.88 8.48 3.01
CA ILE A 164 -20.05 7.70 3.44
C ILE A 164 -20.77 7.07 2.24
N ALA A 165 -20.78 7.73 1.08
CA ALA A 165 -21.36 7.19 -0.15
C ALA A 165 -20.80 5.79 -0.47
N LYS A 166 -19.48 5.58 -0.36
CA LYS A 166 -18.82 4.29 -0.61
C LYS A 166 -19.23 3.23 0.42
N TYR A 167 -19.27 3.59 1.70
CA TYR A 167 -19.74 2.67 2.76
C TYR A 167 -21.20 2.28 2.56
N ASN A 168 -22.07 3.23 2.25
CA ASN A 168 -23.47 2.95 1.95
C ASN A 168 -23.63 2.05 0.72
N GLN A 169 -22.79 2.20 -0.29
CA GLN A 169 -22.81 1.35 -1.47
C GLN A 169 -22.39 -0.09 -1.12
N LEU A 170 -21.36 -0.28 -0.28
CA LEU A 170 -21.00 -1.62 0.21
C LEU A 170 -22.19 -2.30 0.92
N LEU A 171 -22.94 -1.55 1.75
CA LEU A 171 -24.14 -2.09 2.42
C LEU A 171 -25.24 -2.48 1.40
N ARG A 172 -25.45 -1.66 0.35
CA ARG A 172 -26.41 -2.00 -0.73
C ARG A 172 -25.99 -3.24 -1.52
N ILE A 173 -24.67 -3.40 -1.76
CA ILE A 173 -24.14 -4.59 -2.42
C ILE A 173 -24.35 -5.82 -1.54
N GLU A 174 -24.05 -5.72 -0.25
CA GLU A 174 -24.27 -6.80 0.72
C GLU A 174 -25.76 -7.22 0.75
N GLU A 175 -26.68 -6.26 0.79
CA GLU A 175 -28.12 -6.53 0.73
C GLU A 175 -28.52 -7.27 -0.54
N LYS A 176 -27.99 -6.87 -1.71
CA LYS A 176 -28.25 -7.53 -3.00
C LYS A 176 -27.68 -8.93 -3.07
N LEU A 177 -26.52 -9.17 -2.51
CA LEU A 177 -25.87 -10.48 -2.48
C LEU A 177 -26.53 -11.42 -1.48
N GLY A 178 -27.12 -10.90 -0.42
CA GLY A 178 -27.79 -11.69 0.60
C GLY A 178 -26.88 -12.79 1.17
N ASN A 179 -27.36 -14.02 1.16
CA ASN A 179 -26.64 -15.16 1.78
C ASN A 179 -25.34 -15.56 1.07
N ILE A 180 -25.04 -15.03 -0.11
CA ILE A 180 -23.77 -15.26 -0.80
C ILE A 180 -22.71 -14.20 -0.48
N ALA A 181 -23.10 -13.11 0.21
CA ALA A 181 -22.15 -12.10 0.67
C ALA A 181 -21.15 -12.74 1.64
N ARG A 182 -19.85 -12.42 1.41
CA ARG A 182 -18.77 -12.86 2.29
C ARG A 182 -17.90 -11.66 2.63
N TYR A 183 -17.51 -11.58 3.89
CA TYR A 183 -16.53 -10.63 4.37
C TYR A 183 -15.47 -11.37 5.17
N GLU A 184 -14.32 -11.60 4.56
CA GLU A 184 -13.22 -12.36 5.17
C GLU A 184 -12.13 -11.39 5.62
N ASN A 185 -11.47 -11.73 6.75
CA ASN A 185 -10.34 -10.95 7.20
C ASN A 185 -9.16 -11.08 6.19
N PRO A 186 -8.76 -10.00 5.51
CA PRO A 186 -7.67 -10.05 4.53
C PRO A 186 -6.30 -10.30 5.16
N PHE A 187 -6.18 -10.21 6.50
CA PHE A 187 -4.93 -10.32 7.22
C PHE A 187 -4.70 -11.68 7.89
N VAL A 188 -5.56 -12.68 7.66
CA VAL A 188 -5.40 -14.04 8.25
C VAL A 188 -4.00 -14.63 7.98
N ARG A 189 -3.38 -14.29 6.86
CA ARG A 189 -2.03 -14.75 6.51
C ARG A 189 -0.96 -14.24 7.49
N PHE A 190 -1.22 -13.16 8.21
CA PHE A 190 -0.28 -12.46 9.09
C PHE A 190 -0.63 -12.62 10.59
N SER A 191 -1.65 -13.41 10.91
CA SER A 191 -2.14 -13.68 12.27
C SER A 191 -1.56 -14.96 12.86
#